data_8678e31664fc24255b6e205541a742ec
#
_entry.id   8678e31664fc24255b6e205541a742ec
#
_cell.length_a   1.000
_cell.length_b   1.000
_cell.length_c   1.000
_cell.angle_alpha   90.00
_cell.angle_beta   90.00
_cell.angle_gamma   90.00
#
_symmetry.space_group_name_H-M   'P 1'
#
loop_
_entity.id
_entity.type
_entity.pdbx_description
1 polymer ?
#
loop_
_entity_poly.entity_id
_entity_poly.type
_entity_poly.pdbx_seq_one_letter_code
_entity_poly.pdbx_strand_id
1 'polypeptide(L)'
;MSTRVCAVADVPAGEARRFAVDGRQVAVINLGDDGFRALDAVCSHEHAWLDEGDVDAEMGTIECPKHGSTFDLDTGSPRSLPAIRPVAAFPVTVDGDDIMIEV
;
A
#
# COMPACT_ATOMS: atom_id res chain seq x y z
N MET A 1 -6.58 13.08 -10.72
CA MET A 1 -7.86 13.32 -10.05
C MET A 1 -7.95 12.49 -8.78
N SER A 2 -8.29 13.11 -7.66
CA SER A 2 -8.37 12.41 -6.38
C SER A 2 -9.67 11.60 -6.30
N THR A 3 -9.57 10.39 -5.81
CA THR A 3 -10.71 9.50 -5.62
C THR A 3 -10.74 9.07 -4.15
N ARG A 4 -11.91 9.14 -3.52
CA ARG A 4 -12.10 8.66 -2.16
C ARG A 4 -11.98 7.14 -2.14
N VAL A 5 -11.20 6.64 -1.19
CA VAL A 5 -10.99 5.18 -1.03
C VAL A 5 -11.78 4.65 0.15
N CYS A 6 -11.57 5.27 1.32
CA CYS A 6 -12.13 4.77 2.59
C CYS A 6 -12.01 5.87 3.65
N ALA A 7 -12.53 5.59 4.85
CA ALA A 7 -12.32 6.44 6.00
C ALA A 7 -10.97 6.15 6.65
N VAL A 8 -10.40 7.15 7.31
CA VAL A 8 -9.16 6.99 8.08
C VAL A 8 -9.28 5.85 9.10
N ALA A 9 -10.44 5.75 9.76
CA ALA A 9 -10.67 4.73 10.78
C ALA A 9 -10.72 3.30 10.22
N ASP A 10 -10.85 3.14 8.90
CA ASP A 10 -10.91 1.82 8.27
C ASP A 10 -9.55 1.13 8.19
N VAL A 11 -8.46 1.89 8.40
CA VAL A 11 -7.10 1.34 8.34
C VAL A 11 -6.37 1.70 9.64
N PRO A 12 -6.35 0.80 10.63
CA PRO A 12 -5.66 1.06 11.90
C PRO A 12 -4.15 1.24 11.73
N ALA A 13 -3.53 1.94 12.65
CA ALA A 13 -2.08 2.19 12.62
C ALA A 13 -1.29 0.88 12.56
N GLY A 14 -0.30 0.82 11.67
CA GLY A 14 0.55 -0.35 11.49
C GLY A 14 -0.08 -1.44 10.64
N GLU A 15 -1.25 -1.19 10.05
CA GLU A 15 -1.97 -2.19 9.26
C GLU A 15 -2.17 -1.75 7.83
N ALA A 16 -2.50 -2.72 6.97
CA ALA A 16 -2.83 -2.49 5.57
C ALA A 16 -4.20 -3.11 5.28
N ARG A 17 -4.96 -2.47 4.39
CA ARG A 17 -6.27 -2.96 3.95
C ARG A 17 -6.39 -2.77 2.44
N ARG A 18 -7.13 -3.65 1.81
CA ARG A 18 -7.33 -3.61 0.36
C ARG A 18 -8.69 -3.03 0.02
N PHE A 19 -8.70 -2.15 -0.98
CA PHE A 19 -9.93 -1.52 -1.48
C PHE A 19 -9.94 -1.51 -3.00
N ALA A 20 -11.13 -1.66 -3.58
CA ALA A 20 -11.30 -1.52 -5.02
C ALA A 20 -11.57 -0.05 -5.36
N VAL A 21 -10.76 0.52 -6.25
CA VAL A 21 -10.86 1.91 -6.68
C VAL A 21 -10.81 1.96 -8.20
N ASP A 22 -11.90 2.35 -8.83
CA ASP A 22 -12.00 2.44 -10.29
C ASP A 22 -11.54 1.17 -11.01
N GLY A 23 -11.96 0.00 -10.49
CA GLY A 23 -11.60 -1.29 -11.06
C GLY A 23 -10.21 -1.79 -10.68
N ARG A 24 -9.47 -1.05 -9.86
CA ARG A 24 -8.13 -1.39 -9.38
C ARG A 24 -8.18 -1.86 -7.95
N GLN A 25 -7.36 -2.84 -7.62
CA GLN A 25 -7.19 -3.26 -6.24
C GLN A 25 -6.02 -2.49 -5.65
N VAL A 26 -6.28 -1.71 -4.62
CA VAL A 26 -5.30 -0.82 -3.99
C VAL A 26 -5.11 -1.22 -2.53
N ALA A 27 -3.84 -1.33 -2.10
CA ALA A 27 -3.51 -1.54 -0.69
C ALA A 27 -3.27 -0.17 -0.06
N VAL A 28 -4.01 0.14 1.00
CA VAL A 28 -3.82 1.35 1.79
C VAL A 28 -3.14 0.95 3.08
N ILE A 29 -2.04 1.62 3.41
CA ILE A 29 -1.20 1.30 4.55
C ILE A 29 -1.16 2.51 5.49
N ASN A 30 -1.37 2.28 6.78
CA ASN A 30 -1.28 3.31 7.81
C ASN A 30 0.04 3.17 8.55
N LEU A 31 0.93 4.14 8.37
CA LEU A 31 2.25 4.15 9.00
C LEU A 31 2.25 4.88 10.36
N GLY A 32 1.10 5.18 10.90
CA GLY A 32 1.00 5.92 12.15
C GLY A 32 1.39 7.39 11.95
N ASP A 33 2.44 7.84 12.63
CA ASP A 33 2.88 9.23 12.56
C ASP A 33 3.37 9.65 11.17
N ASP A 34 3.80 8.69 10.36
CA ASP A 34 4.27 8.96 8.99
C ASP A 34 3.14 9.01 7.96
N GLY A 35 1.91 8.84 8.40
CA GLY A 35 0.73 8.98 7.55
C GLY A 35 0.39 7.73 6.77
N PHE A 36 -0.31 7.92 5.66
CA PHE A 36 -0.81 6.83 4.84
C PHE A 36 -0.03 6.70 3.54
N ARG A 37 0.02 5.46 3.03
CA ARG A 37 0.58 5.15 1.72
C ARG A 37 -0.40 4.27 0.96
N ALA A 38 -0.31 4.29 -0.37
CA ALA A 38 -1.16 3.45 -1.22
C ALA A 38 -0.33 2.85 -2.34
N LEU A 39 -0.44 1.54 -2.50
CA LEU A 39 0.23 0.79 -3.55
C LEU A 39 -0.78 -0.07 -4.28
N ASP A 40 -0.42 -0.50 -5.49
CA ASP A 40 -1.15 -1.58 -6.15
C ASP A 40 -1.13 -2.80 -5.20
N ALA A 41 -2.28 -3.42 -4.99
CA ALA A 41 -2.41 -4.50 -4.03
C ALA A 41 -1.78 -5.82 -4.50
N VAL A 42 -1.54 -5.96 -5.81
CA VAL A 42 -0.98 -7.19 -6.36
C VAL A 42 0.54 -7.10 -6.42
N CYS A 43 1.21 -8.11 -5.84
CA CYS A 43 2.67 -8.22 -5.90
C CYS A 43 3.13 -8.36 -7.36
N SER A 44 4.18 -7.62 -7.74
CA SER A 44 4.69 -7.63 -9.11
C SER A 44 5.37 -8.95 -9.50
N HIS A 45 5.82 -9.71 -8.51
CA HIS A 45 6.50 -10.98 -8.73
C HIS A 45 5.51 -12.15 -8.84
N GLU A 46 4.49 -12.15 -8.00
CA GLU A 46 3.53 -13.24 -7.92
C GLU A 46 2.12 -12.73 -7.68
N HIS A 47 1.14 -13.60 -7.97
CA HIS A 47 -0.26 -13.30 -7.72
C HIS A 47 -0.56 -13.44 -6.22
N ALA A 48 -0.15 -12.44 -5.46
CA ALA A 48 -0.33 -12.37 -4.01
C ALA A 48 -0.80 -10.96 -3.64
N TRP A 49 -1.54 -10.87 -2.54
CA TRP A 49 -2.06 -9.59 -2.05
C TRP A 49 -1.08 -8.97 -1.06
N LEU A 50 -0.54 -7.81 -1.40
CA LEU A 50 0.43 -7.11 -0.54
C LEU A 50 -0.16 -6.68 0.80
N ASP A 51 -1.46 -6.36 0.84
CA ASP A 51 -2.13 -5.96 2.09
C ASP A 51 -2.16 -7.08 3.13
N GLU A 52 -1.95 -8.33 2.72
CA GLU A 52 -1.86 -9.47 3.64
C GLU A 52 -0.45 -9.67 4.20
N GLY A 53 0.52 -8.91 3.71
CA GLY A 53 1.89 -9.02 4.18
C GLY A 53 2.17 -8.13 5.39
N ASP A 54 3.42 -8.19 5.86
CA ASP A 54 3.86 -7.44 7.03
C ASP A 54 4.30 -6.02 6.66
N VAL A 55 3.80 -5.06 7.41
CA VAL A 55 4.17 -3.65 7.29
C VAL A 55 5.31 -3.35 8.25
N ASP A 56 6.39 -2.76 7.75
CA ASP A 56 7.48 -2.26 8.56
C ASP A 56 7.47 -0.72 8.47
N ALA A 57 6.86 -0.08 9.46
CA ALA A 57 6.72 1.37 9.48
C ALA A 57 8.07 2.08 9.63
N GLU A 58 9.02 1.44 10.31
CA GLU A 58 10.35 2.02 10.52
C GLU A 58 11.15 2.05 9.22
N MET A 59 11.10 0.96 8.46
CA MET A 59 11.78 0.88 7.17
C MET A 59 10.98 1.47 6.01
N GLY A 60 9.68 1.70 6.21
CA GLY A 60 8.81 2.17 5.15
C GLY A 60 8.58 1.15 4.06
N THR A 61 8.41 -0.12 4.43
CA THR A 61 8.25 -1.23 3.49
C THR A 61 7.06 -2.11 3.83
N ILE A 62 6.60 -2.88 2.84
CA ILE A 62 5.63 -3.95 3.03
C ILE A 62 6.18 -5.23 2.39
N GLU A 63 6.04 -6.36 3.09
CA GLU A 63 6.55 -7.64 2.65
C GLU A 63 5.46 -8.46 1.96
N CYS A 64 5.76 -8.98 0.76
CA CYS A 64 4.86 -9.90 0.07
C CYS A 64 4.75 -11.20 0.88
N PRO A 65 3.53 -11.68 1.19
CA PRO A 65 3.37 -12.85 2.07
C PRO A 65 3.84 -14.17 1.47
N LYS A 66 4.03 -14.24 0.16
CA LYS A 66 4.41 -15.51 -0.48
C LYS A 66 5.90 -15.80 -0.46
N HIS A 67 6.73 -14.84 -0.89
CA HIS A 67 8.17 -15.10 -1.04
C HIS A 67 9.05 -14.11 -0.29
N GLY A 68 8.45 -13.27 0.53
CA GLY A 68 9.19 -12.35 1.36
C GLY A 68 9.81 -11.16 0.63
N SER A 69 9.41 -10.88 -0.60
CA SER A 69 9.85 -9.68 -1.31
C SER A 69 9.30 -8.45 -0.60
N THR A 70 10.16 -7.45 -0.38
CA THR A 70 9.72 -6.20 0.22
C THR A 70 9.65 -5.08 -0.81
N PHE A 71 8.69 -4.19 -0.62
CA PHE A 71 8.48 -3.04 -1.50
C PHE A 71 8.50 -1.76 -0.69
N ASP A 72 9.14 -0.73 -1.28
CA ASP A 72 9.17 0.60 -0.70
C ASP A 72 7.77 1.22 -0.77
N LEU A 73 7.27 1.73 0.36
CA LEU A 73 5.93 2.29 0.43
C LEU A 73 5.80 3.65 -0.24
N ASP A 74 6.90 4.37 -0.43
CA ASP A 74 6.86 5.67 -1.09
C ASP A 74 6.92 5.55 -2.61
N THR A 75 7.66 4.58 -3.13
CA THR A 75 7.93 4.46 -4.57
C THR A 75 7.34 3.21 -5.21
N GLY A 76 7.02 2.19 -4.42
CA GLY A 76 6.60 0.89 -4.94
C GLY A 76 7.76 0.04 -5.46
N SER A 77 9.00 0.50 -5.33
CA SER A 77 10.16 -0.23 -5.82
C SER A 77 10.47 -1.43 -4.95
N PRO A 78 10.86 -2.57 -5.55
CA PRO A 78 11.25 -3.74 -4.77
C PRO A 78 12.57 -3.48 -4.03
N ARG A 79 12.59 -3.85 -2.76
CA ARG A 79 13.76 -3.69 -1.88
C ARG A 79 14.49 -5.01 -1.68
N SER A 80 13.88 -6.12 -2.04
CA SER A 80 14.51 -7.44 -1.92
C SER A 80 13.97 -8.40 -2.99
N LEU A 81 14.80 -9.35 -3.36
CA LEU A 81 14.41 -10.42 -4.28
C LEU A 81 13.35 -11.32 -3.62
N PRO A 82 12.53 -12.04 -4.39
CA PRO A 82 12.62 -12.26 -5.84
C PRO A 82 11.94 -11.21 -6.72
N ALA A 83 11.23 -10.23 -6.15
CA ALA A 83 10.60 -9.20 -6.96
C ALA A 83 11.66 -8.28 -7.58
N ILE A 84 11.53 -8.02 -8.88
CA ILE A 84 12.45 -7.15 -9.62
C ILE A 84 11.73 -5.99 -10.31
N ARG A 85 10.40 -5.96 -10.24
CA ARG A 85 9.59 -4.90 -10.84
C ARG A 85 8.87 -4.11 -9.75
N PRO A 86 8.76 -2.79 -9.90
CA PRO A 86 7.97 -2.01 -8.95
C PRO A 86 6.49 -2.30 -9.08
N VAL A 87 5.74 -2.06 -8.01
CA VAL A 87 4.30 -1.93 -8.06
C VAL A 87 3.96 -0.45 -8.15
N ALA A 88 2.77 -0.12 -8.65
CA ALA A 88 2.36 1.26 -8.74
C ALA A 88 2.17 1.84 -7.34
N ALA A 89 2.67 3.06 -7.12
CA ALA A 89 2.46 3.82 -5.90
C ALA A 89 1.58 5.03 -6.23
N PHE A 90 0.58 5.28 -5.38
CA PHE A 90 -0.38 6.36 -5.59
C PHE A 90 -0.22 7.44 -4.53
N PRO A 91 -0.17 8.72 -4.90
CA PRO A 91 -0.17 9.80 -3.91
C PRO A 91 -1.43 9.76 -3.05
N VAL A 92 -1.26 9.93 -1.75
CA VAL A 92 -2.36 9.87 -0.77
C VAL A 92 -2.54 11.24 -0.13
N THR A 93 -3.80 11.64 0.02
CA THR A 93 -4.19 12.83 0.75
C THR A 93 -5.27 12.44 1.75
N VAL A 94 -5.21 13.01 2.94
CA VAL A 94 -6.26 12.87 3.94
C VAL A 94 -7.09 14.15 3.93
N ASP A 95 -8.37 14.03 3.64
CA ASP A 95 -9.31 15.14 3.61
C ASP A 95 -10.36 14.92 4.69
N GLY A 96 -10.22 15.60 5.82
CA GLY A 96 -11.05 15.36 6.99
C GLY A 96 -10.84 13.94 7.51
N ASP A 97 -11.87 13.11 7.44
CA ASP A 97 -11.82 11.71 7.85
C ASP A 97 -11.69 10.75 6.66
N ASP A 98 -11.49 11.28 5.46
CA ASP A 98 -11.45 10.48 4.24
C ASP A 98 -10.03 10.34 3.69
N ILE A 99 -9.70 9.13 3.24
CA ILE A 99 -8.46 8.86 2.52
C ILE A 99 -8.75 9.00 1.03
N MET A 100 -7.98 9.86 0.36
CA MET A 100 -8.08 10.13 -1.07
C MET A 100 -6.78 9.70 -1.75
N ILE A 101 -6.89 9.12 -2.94
CA ILE A 101 -5.69 8.78 -3.74
C ILE A 101 -5.81 9.35 -5.15
N GLU A 102 -4.65 9.57 -5.76
CA GLU A 102 -4.54 9.92 -7.17
C GLU A 102 -4.36 8.63 -7.99
N VAL A 103 -5.35 8.30 -8.80
CA VAL A 103 -5.28 7.12 -9.67
C VAL A 103 -5.20 7.48 -11.13
#